data_0db9ec416c2bed3f5d51eaded4ca5928
#
_entry.id   0db9ec416c2bed3f5d51eaded4ca5928
#
_cell.length_a   1.000
_cell.length_b   1.000
_cell.length_c   1.000
_cell.angle_alpha   90.00
_cell.angle_beta   90.00
_cell.angle_gamma   90.00
#
_symmetry.space_group_name_H-M   'P 1'
#
loop_
_entity.id
_entity.type
_entity.pdbx_description
1 polymer ?
#
loop_
_entity_poly.entity_id
_entity_poly.type
_entity_poly.pdbx_seq_one_letter_code
_entity_poly.pdbx_strand_id
1 'polypeptide(L)'
;MELRFTAYRIHLHHTFGISRSASDWYDIVFVYLIDGGIVGRGEAAPSNRYNESTEQILSILKQKVKLPEDCSNRETIWNHILPQLNGIKALEAAFSMALWDWWGQTCGQPVH
;
A
#
# COMPACT_ATOMS: atom_id res chain seq x y z
N MET A 1 -5.01 9.39 -12.85
CA MET A 1 -4.18 8.50 -12.01
C MET A 1 -4.82 7.13 -11.93
N GLU A 2 -4.04 6.10 -12.04
CA GLU A 2 -4.50 4.72 -11.99
C GLU A 2 -3.97 4.03 -10.74
N LEU A 3 -4.78 3.18 -10.13
CA LEU A 3 -4.37 2.36 -9.00
C LEU A 3 -4.24 0.91 -9.44
N ARG A 4 -3.11 0.28 -9.09
CA ARG A 4 -2.92 -1.16 -9.23
C ARG A 4 -2.45 -1.72 -7.91
N PHE A 5 -2.70 -3.00 -7.69
CA PHE A 5 -2.26 -3.67 -6.48
C PHE A 5 -1.96 -5.14 -6.74
N THR A 6 -1.08 -5.70 -5.91
CA THR A 6 -0.70 -7.12 -5.98
C THR A 6 -0.44 -7.60 -4.56
N ALA A 7 -0.88 -8.82 -4.26
CA ALA A 7 -0.65 -9.43 -2.96
C ALA A 7 0.34 -10.59 -3.08
N TYR A 8 1.28 -10.65 -2.15
CA TYR A 8 2.26 -11.74 -2.06
C TYR A 8 2.22 -12.37 -0.68
N ARG A 9 2.40 -13.68 -0.63
CA ARG A 9 2.58 -14.41 0.62
C ARG A 9 4.04 -14.83 0.72
N ILE A 10 4.70 -14.40 1.80
CA ILE A 10 6.11 -14.69 2.03
C ILE A 10 6.21 -15.73 3.14
N HIS A 11 6.91 -16.83 2.85
CA HIS A 11 7.15 -17.89 3.83
C HIS A 11 8.49 -17.66 4.50
N LEU A 12 8.51 -17.81 5.81
CA LEU A 12 9.73 -17.69 6.60
C LEU A 12 10.35 -19.05 6.76
N HIS A 13 11.66 -19.13 6.54
CA HIS A 13 12.43 -20.35 6.74
C HIS A 13 13.23 -20.24 8.03
N HIS A 14 13.04 -21.20 8.92
CA HIS A 14 13.77 -21.24 10.20
C HIS A 14 14.93 -22.22 10.07
N THR A 15 16.15 -21.70 10.14
CA THR A 15 17.35 -22.49 9.89
C THR A 15 17.90 -23.22 11.10
N PHE A 16 17.47 -22.86 12.31
CA PHE A 16 18.07 -23.42 13.52
C PHE A 16 17.07 -24.18 14.38
N GLY A 17 16.11 -24.84 13.76
CA GLY A 17 15.17 -25.64 14.50
C GLY A 17 14.36 -24.86 15.52
N ILE A 18 14.23 -23.56 15.34
CA ILE A 18 13.38 -22.77 16.21
C ILE A 18 11.96 -23.27 16.05
N SER A 19 11.42 -23.74 17.15
CA SER A 19 10.10 -24.35 17.13
C SER A 19 9.04 -23.27 16.97
N ARG A 20 8.61 -23.09 15.74
CA ARG A 20 7.46 -22.25 15.39
C ARG A 20 6.48 -23.11 14.64
N SER A 21 5.26 -22.64 14.51
CA SER A 21 4.30 -23.36 13.70
C SER A 21 4.83 -23.49 12.28
N ALA A 22 4.54 -24.60 11.63
CA ALA A 22 5.04 -24.89 10.29
C ALA A 22 4.54 -23.89 9.23
N SER A 23 3.61 -23.03 9.61
CA SER A 23 2.98 -22.09 8.70
C SER A 23 3.39 -20.65 8.98
N ASP A 24 4.67 -20.41 9.29
CA ASP A 24 5.17 -19.05 9.46
C ASP A 24 5.22 -18.35 8.11
N TRP A 25 4.30 -17.43 7.92
CA TRP A 25 4.18 -16.67 6.69
C TRP A 25 3.56 -15.31 7.00
N TYR A 26 3.74 -14.37 6.10
CA TYR A 26 3.05 -13.10 6.19
C TYR A 26 2.71 -12.62 4.78
N ASP A 27 1.67 -11.81 4.71
CA ASP A 27 1.21 -11.25 3.44
C ASP A 27 1.68 -9.81 3.33
N ILE A 28 2.09 -9.44 2.10
CA ILE A 28 2.39 -8.06 1.75
C ILE A 28 1.53 -7.69 0.55
N VAL A 29 0.89 -6.54 0.63
CA VAL A 29 0.13 -6.00 -0.48
C VAL A 29 0.88 -4.78 -1.02
N PHE A 30 1.25 -4.83 -2.29
CA PHE A 30 1.86 -3.68 -2.96
C PHE A 30 0.77 -2.86 -3.63
N VAL A 31 0.85 -1.54 -3.46
CA VAL A 31 -0.04 -0.62 -4.16
C VAL A 31 0.80 0.26 -5.08
N TYR A 32 0.26 0.55 -6.25
CA TYR A 32 0.94 1.35 -7.26
C TYR A 32 0.02 2.48 -7.69
N LEU A 33 0.52 3.71 -7.62
CA LEU A 33 -0.17 4.87 -8.16
C LEU A 33 0.54 5.30 -9.44
N ILE A 34 -0.19 5.34 -10.53
CA ILE A 34 0.38 5.52 -11.87
C ILE A 34 -0.28 6.73 -12.53
N ASP A 35 0.52 7.67 -12.97
CA ASP A 35 0.06 8.82 -13.72
C ASP A 35 1.20 9.42 -14.51
N GLY A 36 0.93 9.81 -15.76
CA GLY A 36 1.95 10.46 -16.60
C GLY A 36 3.17 9.58 -16.88
N GLY A 37 3.01 8.26 -16.86
CA GLY A 37 4.13 7.33 -17.08
C GLY A 37 4.99 7.13 -15.85
N ILE A 38 4.61 7.70 -14.72
CA ILE A 38 5.34 7.60 -13.46
C ILE A 38 4.60 6.65 -12.52
N VAL A 39 5.35 5.77 -11.86
CA VAL A 39 4.78 4.78 -10.94
C VAL A 39 5.33 5.03 -9.53
N GLY A 40 4.43 5.28 -8.58
CA GLY A 40 4.78 5.33 -7.17
C GLY A 40 4.33 4.04 -6.49
N ARG A 41 5.19 3.46 -5.65
CA ARG A 41 4.94 2.17 -5.01
C ARG A 41 4.91 2.30 -3.50
N GLY A 42 3.93 1.61 -2.87
CA GLY A 42 3.85 1.46 -1.43
C GLY A 42 3.60 0.02 -1.05
N GLU A 43 3.86 -0.32 0.20
CA GLU A 43 3.69 -1.66 0.73
C GLU A 43 2.77 -1.63 1.95
N ALA A 44 1.82 -2.55 2.02
CA ALA A 44 0.95 -2.73 3.16
C ALA A 44 1.22 -4.11 3.77
N ALA A 45 1.64 -4.12 5.04
CA ALA A 45 1.80 -5.35 5.81
C ALA A 45 0.75 -5.33 6.92
N PRO A 46 -0.34 -6.10 6.79
CA PRO A 46 -1.40 -6.09 7.80
C PRO A 46 -0.86 -6.51 9.16
N SER A 47 -1.33 -5.87 10.22
CA SER A 47 -0.86 -6.12 11.57
C SER A 47 -1.99 -6.67 12.43
N ASN A 48 -1.74 -7.81 13.09
CA ASN A 48 -2.69 -8.37 14.03
C ASN A 48 -2.91 -7.44 15.22
N ARG A 49 -1.94 -6.58 15.53
CA ARG A 49 -2.05 -5.61 16.62
C ARG A 49 -3.22 -4.65 16.42
N TYR A 50 -3.53 -4.35 15.16
CA TYR A 50 -4.62 -3.43 14.82
C TYR A 50 -5.83 -4.15 14.24
N ASN A 51 -5.92 -5.46 14.40
CA ASN A 51 -6.99 -6.28 13.82
C ASN A 51 -7.08 -6.11 12.30
N GLU A 52 -5.95 -5.94 11.66
CA GLU A 52 -5.89 -5.78 10.21
C GLU A 52 -5.66 -7.12 9.54
N SER A 53 -6.24 -7.30 8.37
CA SER A 53 -6.04 -8.52 7.59
C SER A 53 -5.85 -8.17 6.12
N THR A 54 -5.16 -9.06 5.41
CA THR A 54 -5.00 -8.95 3.97
C THR A 54 -6.34 -8.89 3.27
N GLU A 55 -7.32 -9.65 3.77
CA GLU A 55 -8.67 -9.69 3.20
C GLU A 55 -9.37 -8.34 3.27
N GLN A 56 -9.23 -7.64 4.40
CA GLN A 56 -9.79 -6.29 4.55
C GLN A 56 -9.17 -5.33 3.54
N ILE A 57 -7.84 -5.39 3.42
CA ILE A 57 -7.10 -4.51 2.51
C ILE A 57 -7.53 -4.78 1.07
N LEU A 58 -7.56 -6.04 0.66
CA LEU A 58 -7.95 -6.41 -0.69
C LEU A 58 -9.40 -6.06 -0.98
N SER A 59 -10.27 -6.18 0.02
CA SER A 59 -11.67 -5.81 -0.14
C SER A 59 -11.82 -4.33 -0.51
N ILE A 60 -11.09 -3.47 0.19
CA ILE A 60 -11.11 -2.03 -0.08
C ILE A 60 -10.55 -1.73 -1.47
N LEU A 61 -9.43 -2.36 -1.83
CA LEU A 61 -8.80 -2.14 -3.12
C LEU A 61 -9.69 -2.61 -4.27
N LYS A 62 -10.39 -3.73 -4.09
CA LYS A 62 -11.30 -4.28 -5.10
C LYS A 62 -12.55 -3.43 -5.28
N GLN A 63 -12.94 -2.65 -4.27
CA GLN A 63 -14.06 -1.73 -4.38
C GLN A 63 -13.75 -0.49 -5.21
N LYS A 64 -12.54 -0.43 -5.77
CA LYS A 64 -12.07 0.67 -6.61
C LYS A 64 -12.00 1.98 -5.84
N VAL A 65 -10.89 2.17 -5.14
CA VAL A 65 -10.59 3.46 -4.52
C VAL A 65 -10.59 4.52 -5.62
N LYS A 66 -11.41 5.54 -5.44
CA LYS A 66 -11.53 6.60 -6.43
C LYS A 66 -10.37 7.57 -6.30
N LEU A 67 -9.71 7.84 -7.41
CA LEU A 67 -8.59 8.77 -7.48
C LEU A 67 -9.06 10.09 -8.09
N PRO A 68 -8.49 11.24 -7.66
CA PRO A 68 -8.89 12.52 -8.22
C PRO A 68 -8.41 12.68 -9.64
N GLU A 69 -9.12 13.44 -10.43
CA GLU A 69 -8.70 13.78 -11.81
C GLU A 69 -7.56 14.79 -11.77
N ASP A 70 -7.60 15.73 -10.82
CA ASP A 70 -6.57 16.72 -10.67
C ASP A 70 -5.49 16.22 -9.74
N CYS A 71 -4.30 15.97 -10.28
CA CYS A 71 -3.14 15.48 -9.55
C CYS A 71 -2.06 16.55 -9.38
N SER A 72 -2.44 17.81 -9.40
CA SER A 72 -1.49 18.92 -9.32
C SER A 72 -1.04 19.23 -7.89
N ASN A 73 -1.73 18.69 -6.88
CA ASN A 73 -1.42 18.97 -5.48
C ASN A 73 -1.49 17.67 -4.66
N ARG A 74 -0.37 17.33 -4.03
CA ARG A 74 -0.27 16.09 -3.26
C ARG A 74 -1.28 16.02 -2.10
N GLU A 75 -1.47 17.11 -1.38
CA GLU A 75 -2.41 17.13 -0.25
C GLU A 75 -3.84 16.91 -0.71
N THR A 76 -4.21 17.48 -1.84
CA THR A 76 -5.54 17.28 -2.41
C THR A 76 -5.75 15.82 -2.77
N ILE A 77 -4.74 15.19 -3.37
CA ILE A 77 -4.79 13.76 -3.71
C ILE A 77 -4.97 12.94 -2.44
N TRP A 78 -4.17 13.22 -1.41
CA TRP A 78 -4.21 12.49 -0.15
C TRP A 78 -5.56 12.63 0.54
N ASN A 79 -6.09 13.84 0.60
CA ASN A 79 -7.37 14.10 1.24
C ASN A 79 -8.52 13.41 0.51
N HIS A 80 -8.37 13.14 -0.77
CA HIS A 80 -9.35 12.41 -1.56
C HIS A 80 -9.30 10.91 -1.27
N ILE A 81 -8.10 10.37 -1.10
CA ILE A 81 -7.87 8.94 -0.90
C ILE A 81 -8.16 8.50 0.54
N LEU A 82 -7.66 9.26 1.51
CA LEU A 82 -7.63 8.86 2.92
C LEU A 82 -8.99 8.38 3.47
N PRO A 83 -10.11 9.10 3.25
CA PRO A 83 -11.39 8.64 3.80
C PRO A 83 -11.86 7.30 3.25
N GLN A 84 -11.35 6.88 2.11
CA GLN A 84 -11.76 5.63 1.47
C GLN A 84 -11.05 4.41 2.04
N LEU A 85 -10.04 4.62 2.90
CA LEU A 85 -9.19 3.54 3.42
C LEU A 85 -9.71 2.95 4.73
N ASN A 86 -10.83 3.45 5.23
CA ASN A 86 -11.54 2.94 6.41
C ASN A 86 -10.68 2.86 7.68
N GLY A 87 -9.68 3.73 7.80
CA GLY A 87 -8.82 3.77 8.99
C GLY A 87 -7.87 2.60 9.13
N ILE A 88 -7.67 1.81 8.08
CA ILE A 88 -6.72 0.69 8.12
C ILE A 88 -5.30 1.23 8.02
N LYS A 89 -4.54 1.14 9.12
CA LYS A 89 -3.22 1.77 9.24
C LYS A 89 -2.23 1.29 8.19
N ALA A 90 -2.18 -0.02 7.94
CA ALA A 90 -1.28 -0.58 6.95
C ALA A 90 -1.58 -0.02 5.55
N LEU A 91 -2.87 0.12 5.22
CA LEU A 91 -3.28 0.62 3.93
C LEU A 91 -3.00 2.12 3.80
N GLU A 92 -3.23 2.89 4.87
CA GLU A 92 -2.88 4.30 4.90
C GLU A 92 -1.39 4.51 4.67
N ALA A 93 -0.55 3.70 5.34
CA ALA A 93 0.90 3.78 5.16
C ALA A 93 1.32 3.45 3.73
N ALA A 94 0.71 2.42 3.13
CA ALA A 94 1.02 2.02 1.77
C ALA A 94 0.68 3.12 0.76
N PHE A 95 -0.51 3.72 0.88
CA PHE A 95 -0.90 4.80 -0.02
C PHE A 95 -0.07 6.06 0.19
N SER A 96 0.26 6.38 1.44
CA SER A 96 1.14 7.52 1.73
C SER A 96 2.51 7.33 1.08
N MET A 97 3.08 6.14 1.24
CA MET A 97 4.38 5.79 0.65
C MET A 97 4.34 5.88 -0.87
N ALA A 98 3.30 5.30 -1.50
CA ALA A 98 3.14 5.32 -2.95
C ALA A 98 2.96 6.74 -3.47
N LEU A 99 2.19 7.57 -2.77
CA LEU A 99 1.94 8.94 -3.17
C LEU A 99 3.20 9.80 -3.07
N TRP A 100 3.97 9.66 -1.99
CA TRP A 100 5.23 10.38 -1.84
C TRP A 100 6.24 9.96 -2.91
N ASP A 101 6.31 8.67 -3.21
CA ASP A 101 7.19 8.16 -4.25
C ASP A 101 6.81 8.74 -5.62
N TRP A 102 5.53 8.70 -5.96
CA TRP A 102 5.03 9.27 -7.20
C TRP A 102 5.29 10.77 -7.27
N TRP A 103 5.01 11.49 -6.18
CA TRP A 103 5.17 12.95 -6.12
C TRP A 103 6.63 13.34 -6.27
N GLY A 104 7.54 12.63 -5.59
CA GLY A 104 8.97 12.89 -5.70
C GLY A 104 9.48 12.73 -7.12
N GLN A 105 9.04 11.68 -7.81
CA GLN A 105 9.43 11.45 -9.20
C GLN A 105 8.85 12.53 -10.12
N THR A 106 7.60 12.92 -9.88
CA THR A 106 6.95 13.96 -10.67
C THR A 106 7.66 15.28 -10.55
N CYS A 107 8.14 15.62 -9.35
CA CYS A 107 8.87 16.86 -9.09
C CYS A 107 10.35 16.76 -9.47
N GLY A 108 10.82 15.58 -9.87
CA GLY A 108 12.23 15.36 -10.18
C GLY A 108 13.13 15.35 -8.97
N GLN A 109 12.57 15.14 -7.78
CA GLN A 109 13.32 15.09 -6.53
C GLN A 109 13.22 13.71 -5.91
N PRO A 110 14.34 13.14 -5.42
CA PRO A 110 14.27 11.84 -4.75
C PRO A 110 13.55 11.95 -3.42
N VAL A 111 12.87 10.88 -3.06
CA VAL A 111 12.21 10.74 -1.75
C VAL A 111 13.20 10.07 -0.81
N HIS A 112 13.45 10.69 0.31
CA HIS A 112 14.36 10.16 1.32
C HIS A 112 13.62 9.73 2.58
#